data_461f30b6716886b4c49003029ebebcbf
#
_entry.id   461f30b6716886b4c49003029ebebcbf
#
_cell.length_a   1.000
_cell.length_b   1.000
_cell.length_c   1.000
_cell.angle_alpha   90.00
_cell.angle_beta   90.00
_cell.angle_gamma   90.00
#
_symmetry.space_group_name_H-M   'P 1'
#
loop_
_entity.id
_entity.type
_entity.pdbx_description
1 polymer ?
#
loop_
_entity_poly.entity_id
_entity_poly.type
_entity_poly.pdbx_seq_one_letter_code
_entity_poly.pdbx_strand_id
1 'polypeptide(L)'
;LIMRILDFMLLPEVGSAHGSTVDAMDEFVHLFMAALFIGWTLFFLFCLWRFWHKRNPKADYVGVRGHASTHVEVGVVIIEVILLIGFALPFWAQRVEAFPVGPDVVRIRAVAYQFGWAFHYPGPDGNFGRVDKDLYVTDPAGLDREDPNGLDDIIQVGSLTMPKDRPVVIDVTSKDVIHNLSMVPLRVSQDAIP
;
A
#
# COMPACT_ATOMS: atom_id res chain seq x y z
N LEU A 1 -25.37 -3.48 -14.64
CA LEU A 1 -24.09 -3.76 -13.96
C LEU A 1 -23.16 -2.60 -14.31
N ILE A 2 -22.95 -1.68 -13.39
CA ILE A 2 -22.00 -0.59 -13.61
C ILE A 2 -20.60 -1.23 -13.50
N MET A 3 -19.84 -1.20 -14.59
CA MET A 3 -18.47 -1.69 -14.63
C MET A 3 -17.62 -0.75 -13.76
N ARG A 4 -16.95 -1.28 -12.75
CA ARG A 4 -16.10 -0.52 -11.84
C ARG A 4 -14.78 -0.21 -12.54
N ILE A 5 -14.15 0.92 -12.22
CA ILE A 5 -12.84 1.28 -12.79
C ILE A 5 -11.80 0.17 -12.49
N LEU A 6 -11.88 -0.43 -11.31
CA LEU A 6 -11.00 -1.52 -10.91
C LEU A 6 -11.12 -2.78 -11.75
N ASP A 7 -12.27 -2.99 -12.43
CA ASP A 7 -12.46 -4.13 -13.35
C ASP A 7 -11.50 -4.04 -14.56
N PHE A 8 -11.10 -2.83 -14.95
CA PHE A 8 -10.06 -2.62 -15.97
C PHE A 8 -8.64 -2.92 -15.49
N MET A 9 -8.40 -2.88 -14.18
CA MET A 9 -7.07 -3.12 -13.61
C MET A 9 -6.76 -4.61 -13.47
N LEU A 10 -7.73 -5.49 -13.78
CA LEU A 10 -7.59 -6.95 -13.71
C LEU A 10 -7.08 -7.44 -12.35
N LEU A 11 -7.47 -6.76 -11.27
CA LEU A 11 -7.09 -7.17 -9.94
C LEU A 11 -7.77 -8.51 -9.58
N PRO A 12 -7.07 -9.41 -8.88
CA PRO A 12 -7.67 -10.66 -8.40
C PRO A 12 -8.79 -10.36 -7.39
N GLU A 13 -9.69 -11.32 -7.21
CA GLU A 13 -10.74 -11.23 -6.20
C GLU A 13 -10.19 -10.93 -4.81
N VAL A 14 -10.96 -10.16 -4.03
CA VAL A 14 -10.59 -9.77 -2.67
C VAL A 14 -10.64 -10.97 -1.75
N GLY A 15 -9.50 -11.28 -1.13
CA GLY A 15 -9.33 -12.37 -0.19
C GLY A 15 -9.22 -11.95 1.29
N SER A 16 -9.37 -10.66 1.60
CA SER A 16 -9.29 -10.15 2.98
C SER A 16 -10.52 -9.35 3.39
N ALA A 17 -10.83 -9.33 4.68
CA ALA A 17 -11.98 -8.60 5.21
C ALA A 17 -11.89 -7.08 4.96
N HIS A 18 -10.68 -6.51 4.94
CA HIS A 18 -10.45 -5.08 4.70
C HIS A 18 -10.30 -4.71 3.22
N GLY A 19 -10.08 -5.68 2.35
CA GLY A 19 -9.73 -5.42 0.95
C GLY A 19 -10.80 -4.66 0.18
N SER A 20 -12.09 -4.90 0.46
CA SER A 20 -13.17 -4.15 -0.17
C SER A 20 -13.16 -2.65 0.18
N THR A 21 -12.69 -2.28 1.38
CA THR A 21 -12.53 -0.87 1.78
C THR A 21 -11.35 -0.22 1.07
N VAL A 22 -10.26 -0.98 0.89
CA VAL A 22 -9.10 -0.53 0.09
C VAL A 22 -9.52 -0.29 -1.36
N ASP A 23 -10.22 -1.25 -1.97
CA ASP A 23 -10.71 -1.14 -3.34
C ASP A 23 -11.66 0.05 -3.53
N ALA A 24 -12.57 0.29 -2.58
CA ALA A 24 -13.47 1.44 -2.64
C ALA A 24 -12.74 2.79 -2.59
N MET A 25 -11.69 2.88 -1.77
CA MET A 25 -10.84 4.07 -1.71
C MET A 25 -10.06 4.27 -3.01
N ASP A 26 -9.49 3.20 -3.55
CA ASP A 26 -8.74 3.23 -4.80
C ASP A 26 -9.64 3.64 -5.99
N GLU A 27 -10.86 3.10 -6.06
CA GLU A 27 -11.86 3.50 -7.04
C GLU A 27 -12.22 4.99 -6.94
N PHE A 28 -12.41 5.50 -5.71
CA PHE A 28 -12.69 6.92 -5.49
C PHE A 28 -11.53 7.80 -5.98
N VAL A 29 -10.28 7.44 -5.67
CA VAL A 29 -9.09 8.18 -6.12
C VAL A 29 -8.99 8.16 -7.64
N HIS A 30 -9.22 7.02 -8.29
CA HIS A 30 -9.18 6.93 -9.75
C HIS A 30 -10.29 7.74 -10.44
N LEU A 31 -11.50 7.76 -9.88
CA LEU A 31 -12.58 8.62 -10.38
C LEU A 31 -12.20 10.11 -10.27
N PHE A 32 -11.64 10.52 -9.15
CA PHE A 32 -11.16 11.87 -8.95
C PHE A 32 -10.05 12.24 -9.93
N MET A 33 -9.06 11.36 -10.10
CA MET A 33 -7.99 11.53 -11.09
C MET A 33 -8.53 11.63 -12.51
N ALA A 34 -9.51 10.79 -12.88
CA ALA A 34 -10.15 10.85 -14.19
C ALA A 34 -10.87 12.19 -14.42
N ALA A 35 -11.58 12.70 -13.42
CA ALA A 35 -12.23 14.01 -13.50
C ALA A 35 -11.22 15.14 -13.69
N LEU A 36 -10.11 15.12 -12.94
CA LEU A 36 -9.01 16.08 -13.11
C LEU A 36 -8.36 15.96 -14.48
N PHE A 37 -8.07 14.75 -14.94
CA PHE A 37 -7.47 14.51 -16.26
C PHE A 37 -8.35 15.05 -17.39
N ILE A 38 -9.65 14.78 -17.35
CA ILE A 38 -10.61 15.29 -18.34
C ILE A 38 -10.66 16.82 -18.27
N GLY A 39 -10.79 17.39 -17.08
CA GLY A 39 -10.85 18.84 -16.89
C GLY A 39 -9.60 19.55 -17.44
N TRP A 40 -8.42 19.08 -17.07
CA TRP A 40 -7.15 19.64 -17.55
C TRP A 40 -6.93 19.42 -19.04
N THR A 41 -7.34 18.27 -19.58
CA THR A 41 -7.26 18.01 -21.02
C THR A 41 -8.15 18.98 -21.81
N LEU A 42 -9.39 19.16 -21.37
CA LEU A 42 -10.31 20.10 -22.01
C LEU A 42 -9.80 21.54 -21.92
N PHE A 43 -9.27 21.95 -20.77
CA PHE A 43 -8.65 23.26 -20.59
C PHE A 43 -7.42 23.42 -21.51
N PHE A 44 -6.57 22.43 -21.61
CA PHE A 44 -5.41 22.46 -22.50
C PHE A 44 -5.82 22.58 -23.98
N LEU A 45 -6.80 21.79 -24.40
CA LEU A 45 -7.34 21.86 -25.78
C LEU A 45 -7.98 23.23 -26.05
N PHE A 46 -8.69 23.78 -25.07
CA PHE A 46 -9.23 25.14 -25.15
C PHE A 46 -8.12 26.16 -25.32
N CYS A 47 -7.04 26.07 -24.57
CA CYS A 47 -5.89 26.99 -24.71
C CYS A 47 -5.25 26.87 -26.09
N LEU A 48 -5.01 25.66 -26.60
CA LEU A 48 -4.49 25.46 -27.95
C LEU A 48 -5.40 26.07 -29.00
N TRP A 49 -6.70 25.87 -28.90
CA TRP A 49 -7.68 26.42 -29.83
C TRP A 49 -7.76 27.96 -29.73
N ARG A 50 -7.78 28.51 -28.50
CA ARG A 50 -7.91 29.96 -28.26
C ARG A 50 -6.69 30.73 -28.72
N PHE A 51 -5.49 30.20 -28.44
CA PHE A 51 -4.23 30.86 -28.71
C PHE A 51 -3.52 30.41 -29.98
N TRP A 52 -4.19 29.62 -30.84
CA TRP A 52 -3.65 29.24 -32.13
C TRP A 52 -3.28 30.50 -32.93
N HIS A 53 -2.07 30.49 -33.58
CA HIS A 53 -1.49 31.62 -34.30
C HIS A 53 -2.44 32.27 -35.33
N LYS A 54 -3.33 31.52 -35.99
CA LYS A 54 -4.34 32.09 -36.92
C LYS A 54 -5.45 32.89 -36.23
N ARG A 55 -5.71 32.61 -34.95
CA ARG A 55 -6.73 33.26 -34.13
C ARG A 55 -6.16 34.37 -33.26
N ASN A 56 -4.89 34.23 -32.89
CA ASN A 56 -4.17 35.17 -32.05
C ASN A 56 -2.79 35.48 -32.66
N PRO A 57 -2.75 36.23 -33.79
CA PRO A 57 -1.53 36.46 -34.55
C PRO A 57 -0.53 37.38 -33.83
N LYS A 58 -0.98 38.15 -32.82
CA LYS A 58 -0.09 39.00 -32.02
C LYS A 58 0.06 38.45 -30.61
N ALA A 59 1.29 38.18 -30.23
CA ALA A 59 1.57 37.77 -28.86
C ALA A 59 1.38 38.93 -27.88
N ASP A 60 0.70 38.65 -26.78
CA ASP A 60 0.66 39.54 -25.63
C ASP A 60 1.73 39.10 -24.61
N TYR A 61 2.82 39.85 -24.55
CA TYR A 61 3.94 39.57 -23.66
C TYR A 61 3.71 40.06 -22.22
N VAL A 62 2.66 40.80 -21.97
CA VAL A 62 2.32 41.29 -20.63
C VAL A 62 1.51 40.25 -19.86
N GLY A 63 0.74 39.44 -20.57
CA GLY A 63 -0.09 38.36 -19.99
C GLY A 63 -1.30 38.89 -19.21
N VAL A 64 -1.94 37.95 -18.50
CA VAL A 64 -3.13 38.23 -17.68
C VAL A 64 -2.71 38.78 -16.32
N ARG A 65 -3.23 39.94 -15.94
CA ARG A 65 -2.96 40.61 -14.64
C ARG A 65 -4.09 40.43 -13.61
N GLY A 66 -5.05 39.58 -13.88
CA GLY A 66 -6.17 39.32 -12.97
C GLY A 66 -5.81 38.36 -11.83
N HIS A 67 -6.55 38.42 -10.72
CA HIS A 67 -6.37 37.57 -9.56
C HIS A 67 -7.10 36.21 -9.70
N ALA A 68 -7.72 35.93 -10.85
CA ALA A 68 -8.50 34.70 -11.04
C ALA A 68 -7.66 33.42 -10.87
N SER A 69 -6.41 33.40 -11.36
CA SER A 69 -5.48 32.28 -11.19
C SER A 69 -5.20 32.02 -9.70
N THR A 70 -4.92 33.06 -8.93
CA THR A 70 -4.66 32.95 -7.49
C THR A 70 -5.86 32.36 -6.73
N HIS A 71 -7.09 32.74 -7.08
CA HIS A 71 -8.28 32.15 -6.45
C HIS A 71 -8.44 30.67 -6.80
N VAL A 72 -8.14 30.27 -8.03
CA VAL A 72 -8.16 28.87 -8.45
C VAL A 72 -7.07 28.07 -7.72
N GLU A 73 -5.85 28.59 -7.63
CA GLU A 73 -4.75 27.96 -6.89
C GLU A 73 -5.09 27.75 -5.42
N VAL A 74 -5.59 28.80 -4.74
CA VAL A 74 -6.04 28.67 -3.34
C VAL A 74 -7.18 27.65 -3.21
N GLY A 75 -8.12 27.64 -4.14
CA GLY A 75 -9.20 26.64 -4.15
C GLY A 75 -8.69 25.21 -4.28
N VAL A 76 -7.72 24.98 -5.16
CA VAL A 76 -7.08 23.65 -5.31
C VAL A 76 -6.35 23.24 -4.04
N VAL A 77 -5.55 24.14 -3.44
CA VAL A 77 -4.84 23.85 -2.18
C VAL A 77 -5.82 23.50 -1.06
N ILE A 78 -6.95 24.21 -0.94
CA ILE A 78 -7.97 23.90 0.07
C ILE A 78 -8.54 22.49 -0.15
N ILE A 79 -8.85 22.14 -1.40
CA ILE A 79 -9.35 20.79 -1.75
C ILE A 79 -8.31 19.72 -1.40
N GLU A 80 -7.04 19.93 -1.75
CA GLU A 80 -5.95 19.01 -1.43
C GLU A 80 -5.78 18.80 0.08
N VAL A 81 -5.83 19.89 0.86
CA VAL A 81 -5.76 19.82 2.33
C VAL A 81 -6.94 19.04 2.91
N ILE A 82 -8.15 19.25 2.41
CA ILE A 82 -9.34 18.50 2.84
C ILE A 82 -9.19 17.01 2.49
N LEU A 83 -8.71 16.68 1.29
CA LEU A 83 -8.49 15.29 0.89
C LEU A 83 -7.41 14.62 1.74
N LEU A 84 -6.32 15.32 2.02
CA LEU A 84 -5.24 14.78 2.84
C LEU A 84 -5.69 14.56 4.30
N ILE A 85 -6.21 15.61 4.96
CA ILE A 85 -6.55 15.57 6.38
C ILE A 85 -7.88 14.82 6.62
N GLY A 86 -8.86 15.01 5.73
CA GLY A 86 -10.20 14.44 5.89
C GLY A 86 -10.32 12.98 5.42
N PHE A 87 -9.44 12.52 4.52
CA PHE A 87 -9.51 11.17 3.95
C PHE A 87 -8.21 10.39 4.13
N ALA A 88 -7.08 10.87 3.58
CA ALA A 88 -5.87 10.06 3.52
C ALA A 88 -5.32 9.72 4.90
N LEU A 89 -5.18 10.70 5.80
CA LEU A 89 -4.67 10.46 7.15
C LEU A 89 -5.60 9.57 7.99
N PRO A 90 -6.93 9.79 8.07
CA PRO A 90 -7.82 8.90 8.81
C PRO A 90 -7.85 7.48 8.24
N PHE A 91 -7.81 7.34 6.90
CA PHE A 91 -7.77 6.03 6.28
C PHE A 91 -6.47 5.27 6.59
N TRP A 92 -5.34 5.95 6.54
CA TRP A 92 -4.04 5.39 6.93
C TRP A 92 -4.01 5.02 8.42
N ALA A 93 -4.48 5.90 9.30
CA ALA A 93 -4.50 5.67 10.75
C ALA A 93 -5.27 4.38 11.11
N GLN A 94 -6.41 4.13 10.47
CA GLN A 94 -7.18 2.90 10.68
C GLN A 94 -6.38 1.61 10.33
N ARG A 95 -5.32 1.71 9.56
CA ARG A 95 -4.51 0.56 9.13
C ARG A 95 -3.28 0.34 10.01
N VAL A 96 -2.73 1.40 10.60
CA VAL A 96 -1.46 1.34 11.34
C VAL A 96 -1.63 1.42 12.85
N GLU A 97 -2.76 1.93 13.36
CA GLU A 97 -2.97 2.14 14.80
C GLU A 97 -3.66 0.95 15.50
N ALA A 98 -4.33 0.08 14.76
CA ALA A 98 -5.15 -0.97 15.33
C ALA A 98 -4.73 -2.36 14.84
N PHE A 99 -3.61 -2.87 15.35
CA PHE A 99 -3.28 -4.28 15.14
C PHE A 99 -4.22 -5.17 15.95
N PRO A 100 -4.73 -6.26 15.37
CA PRO A 100 -5.55 -7.21 16.11
C PRO A 100 -4.73 -7.85 17.23
N VAL A 101 -5.33 -7.96 18.40
CA VAL A 101 -4.76 -8.60 19.59
C VAL A 101 -5.74 -9.62 20.15
N GLY A 102 -5.22 -10.67 20.75
CA GLY A 102 -6.05 -11.70 21.40
C GLY A 102 -5.63 -13.12 21.04
N PRO A 103 -6.25 -14.14 21.65
CA PRO A 103 -5.86 -15.54 21.49
C PRO A 103 -6.17 -16.10 20.07
N ASP A 104 -7.07 -15.46 19.34
CA ASP A 104 -7.44 -15.88 17.98
C ASP A 104 -6.52 -15.31 16.91
N VAL A 105 -5.61 -14.41 17.28
CA VAL A 105 -4.66 -13.80 16.33
C VAL A 105 -3.51 -14.74 16.06
N VAL A 106 -3.29 -15.03 14.79
CA VAL A 106 -2.11 -15.80 14.35
C VAL A 106 -0.97 -14.83 14.09
N ARG A 107 0.18 -15.08 14.70
CA ARG A 107 1.40 -14.31 14.45
C ARG A 107 2.37 -15.12 13.61
N ILE A 108 2.99 -14.45 12.64
CA ILE A 108 3.98 -15.04 11.73
C ILE A 108 5.11 -14.03 11.60
N ARG A 109 6.35 -14.49 11.54
CA ARG A 109 7.48 -13.65 11.12
C ARG A 109 7.86 -14.02 9.70
N ALA A 110 7.99 -13.01 8.83
CA ALA A 110 8.47 -13.16 7.47
C ALA A 110 9.86 -12.56 7.33
N VAL A 111 10.83 -13.40 7.01
CA VAL A 111 12.23 -13.02 6.82
C VAL A 111 12.57 -13.12 5.33
N ALA A 112 12.87 -11.96 4.73
CA ALA A 112 13.29 -11.87 3.34
C ALA A 112 14.79 -12.11 3.20
N TYR A 113 15.20 -12.65 2.05
CA TYR A 113 16.60 -12.81 1.68
C TYR A 113 16.77 -12.96 0.16
N GLN A 114 17.96 -12.76 -0.33
CA GLN A 114 18.29 -12.99 -1.75
C GLN A 114 18.56 -14.50 -2.01
N PHE A 115 17.63 -15.27 -2.70
CA PHE A 115 16.37 -14.75 -3.21
C PHE A 115 15.22 -15.63 -2.72
N GLY A 116 14.54 -15.20 -1.68
CA GLY A 116 13.43 -15.98 -1.14
C GLY A 116 12.84 -15.41 0.13
N TRP A 117 11.96 -16.19 0.73
CA TRP A 117 11.27 -15.89 1.97
C TRP A 117 11.29 -17.08 2.90
N ALA A 118 11.55 -16.86 4.18
CA ALA A 118 11.32 -17.80 5.25
C ALA A 118 10.19 -17.29 6.16
N PHE A 119 9.23 -18.15 6.44
CA PHE A 119 8.11 -17.85 7.32
C PHE A 119 8.26 -18.64 8.60
N HIS A 120 8.33 -17.92 9.71
CA HIS A 120 8.53 -18.46 11.03
C HIS A 120 7.24 -18.40 11.82
N TYR A 121 6.73 -19.53 12.24
CA TYR A 121 5.52 -19.70 13.02
C TYR A 121 5.90 -20.09 14.43
N PRO A 122 5.30 -19.47 15.46
CA PRO A 122 5.42 -19.95 16.82
C PRO A 122 4.73 -21.32 16.89
N GLY A 123 5.28 -22.22 17.63
CA GLY A 123 4.70 -23.54 17.85
C GLY A 123 3.36 -23.50 18.59
N PRO A 124 2.89 -24.63 19.11
CA PRO A 124 1.67 -24.73 19.89
C PRO A 124 1.64 -23.87 21.15
N ASP A 125 2.80 -23.49 21.69
CA ASP A 125 2.91 -22.63 22.87
C ASP A 125 2.63 -21.14 22.54
N GLY A 126 2.62 -20.76 21.25
CA GLY A 126 2.34 -19.41 20.76
C GLY A 126 3.47 -18.42 20.99
N ASN A 127 4.63 -18.85 21.45
CA ASN A 127 5.80 -18.02 21.71
C ASN A 127 6.84 -18.25 20.63
N PHE A 128 7.42 -17.18 20.11
CA PHE A 128 8.55 -17.30 19.20
C PHE A 128 9.85 -17.56 19.93
N GLY A 129 10.61 -18.51 19.46
CA GLY A 129 11.99 -18.69 19.85
C GLY A 129 12.86 -17.49 19.51
N ARG A 130 13.98 -17.39 20.19
CA ARG A 130 15.00 -16.37 19.95
C ARG A 130 15.54 -16.50 18.52
N VAL A 131 15.76 -15.36 17.88
CA VAL A 131 16.43 -15.29 16.58
C VAL A 131 17.75 -14.56 16.73
N ASP A 132 18.77 -15.02 16.02
CA ASP A 132 20.10 -14.42 16.00
C ASP A 132 20.57 -14.29 14.54
N LYS A 133 21.12 -13.11 14.24
CA LYS A 133 21.66 -12.83 12.89
C LYS A 133 22.83 -13.75 12.52
N ASP A 134 23.59 -14.22 13.48
CA ASP A 134 24.72 -15.09 13.23
C ASP A 134 24.28 -16.52 12.83
N LEU A 135 23.02 -16.88 13.14
CA LEU A 135 22.40 -18.14 12.73
C LEU A 135 21.82 -18.14 11.32
N TYR A 136 21.72 -16.98 10.65
CA TYR A 136 21.21 -16.91 9.27
C TYR A 136 22.01 -17.73 8.25
N VAL A 137 23.19 -18.17 8.59
CA VAL A 137 24.00 -19.08 7.76
C VAL A 137 23.44 -20.51 7.77
N THR A 138 22.90 -20.95 8.91
CA THR A 138 22.42 -22.31 9.14
C THR A 138 20.92 -22.43 9.15
N ASP A 139 20.21 -21.38 9.54
CA ASP A 139 18.74 -21.32 9.58
C ASP A 139 18.24 -20.09 8.78
N PRO A 140 17.32 -20.26 7.81
CA PRO A 140 16.86 -19.17 6.98
C PRO A 140 16.10 -18.07 7.75
N ALA A 141 15.55 -18.38 8.92
CA ALA A 141 14.92 -17.41 9.80
C ALA A 141 15.82 -16.97 10.97
N GLY A 142 17.03 -17.54 11.08
CA GLY A 142 17.97 -17.26 12.20
C GLY A 142 17.50 -17.81 13.53
N LEU A 143 16.67 -18.85 13.52
CA LEU A 143 16.09 -19.42 14.73
C LEU A 143 17.14 -20.18 15.56
N ASP A 144 17.21 -19.82 16.84
CA ASP A 144 18.00 -20.53 17.82
C ASP A 144 17.24 -21.76 18.37
N ARG A 145 17.67 -22.94 17.95
CA ARG A 145 17.07 -24.21 18.37
C ARG A 145 17.48 -24.66 19.77
N GLU A 146 18.39 -23.93 20.43
CA GLU A 146 18.73 -24.17 21.85
C GLU A 146 17.81 -23.40 22.80
N ASP A 147 17.08 -22.40 22.29
CA ASP A 147 16.04 -21.73 23.05
C ASP A 147 14.84 -22.65 23.28
N PRO A 148 14.38 -22.87 24.52
CA PRO A 148 13.23 -23.70 24.81
C PRO A 148 11.96 -23.31 24.02
N ASN A 149 11.73 -22.01 23.79
CA ASN A 149 10.58 -21.55 23.02
C ASN A 149 10.73 -21.81 21.50
N GLY A 150 11.96 -22.05 21.01
CA GLY A 150 12.20 -22.32 19.60
C GLY A 150 12.17 -23.79 19.23
N LEU A 151 11.96 -24.69 20.20
CA LEU A 151 12.00 -26.14 19.95
C LEU A 151 10.82 -26.62 19.12
N ASP A 152 9.64 -26.03 19.29
CA ASP A 152 8.40 -26.36 18.59
C ASP A 152 8.08 -25.39 17.44
N ASP A 153 8.92 -24.36 17.23
CA ASP A 153 8.78 -23.41 16.15
C ASP A 153 8.94 -24.07 14.76
N ILE A 154 8.13 -23.62 13.82
CA ILE A 154 8.12 -24.12 12.45
C ILE A 154 8.66 -23.05 11.49
N ILE A 155 9.67 -23.43 10.70
CA ILE A 155 10.18 -22.60 9.61
C ILE A 155 9.72 -23.18 8.28
N GLN A 156 8.99 -22.41 7.51
CA GLN A 156 8.56 -22.76 6.15
C GLN A 156 9.24 -21.84 5.13
N VAL A 157 9.94 -22.44 4.18
CA VAL A 157 10.68 -21.70 3.15
C VAL A 157 9.89 -21.70 1.85
N GLY A 158 9.77 -20.51 1.23
CA GLY A 158 9.19 -20.33 -0.10
C GLY A 158 7.67 -20.35 -0.17
N SER A 159 6.97 -20.69 0.91
CA SER A 159 5.50 -20.67 0.94
C SER A 159 4.98 -20.17 2.27
N LEU A 160 3.96 -19.31 2.23
CA LEU A 160 3.24 -18.80 3.40
C LEU A 160 1.92 -19.54 3.55
N THR A 161 1.71 -20.14 4.71
CA THR A 161 0.46 -20.82 5.06
C THR A 161 -0.27 -20.03 6.16
N MET A 162 -1.51 -19.67 5.89
CA MET A 162 -2.33 -18.91 6.83
C MET A 162 -3.70 -19.56 6.99
N PRO A 163 -4.28 -19.54 8.20
CA PRO A 163 -5.65 -20.01 8.40
C PRO A 163 -6.64 -19.05 7.72
N LYS A 164 -7.72 -19.62 7.19
CA LYS A 164 -8.85 -18.86 6.68
C LYS A 164 -9.68 -18.31 7.85
N ASP A 165 -10.28 -17.12 7.63
CA ASP A 165 -11.25 -16.49 8.55
C ASP A 165 -10.69 -16.20 9.97
N ARG A 166 -9.38 -16.00 10.08
CA ARG A 166 -8.72 -15.57 11.32
C ARG A 166 -7.84 -14.33 11.06
N PRO A 167 -7.73 -13.42 12.02
CA PRO A 167 -6.81 -12.32 11.93
C PRO A 167 -5.36 -12.84 11.98
N VAL A 168 -4.53 -12.33 11.07
CA VAL A 168 -3.10 -12.67 10.99
C VAL A 168 -2.29 -11.40 11.09
N VAL A 169 -1.27 -11.39 11.95
CA VAL A 169 -0.26 -10.34 12.04
C VAL A 169 1.06 -10.91 11.57
N ILE A 170 1.67 -10.24 10.59
CA ILE A 170 2.96 -10.65 10.03
C ILE A 170 4.01 -9.59 10.38
N ASP A 171 5.00 -9.98 11.18
CA ASP A 171 6.19 -9.17 11.44
C ASP A 171 7.16 -9.38 10.27
N VAL A 172 7.50 -8.31 9.54
CA VAL A 172 8.28 -8.41 8.29
C VAL A 172 9.67 -7.81 8.50
N THR A 173 10.70 -8.56 8.14
CA THR A 173 12.11 -8.10 8.18
C THR A 173 12.90 -8.69 7.01
N SER A 174 14.11 -8.19 6.81
CA SER A 174 15.07 -8.73 5.84
C SER A 174 16.42 -8.98 6.49
N LYS A 175 17.16 -9.96 5.99
CA LYS A 175 18.53 -10.22 6.43
C LYS A 175 19.61 -9.66 5.51
N ASP A 176 19.22 -9.04 4.40
CA ASP A 176 20.20 -8.50 3.43
C ASP A 176 19.81 -7.11 2.88
N VAL A 177 18.93 -7.03 1.90
CA VAL A 177 18.48 -5.79 1.26
C VAL A 177 17.00 -5.56 1.49
N ILE A 178 16.45 -4.44 1.03
CA ILE A 178 15.02 -4.19 1.09
C ILE A 178 14.31 -5.12 0.11
N HIS A 179 13.29 -5.83 0.58
CA HIS A 179 12.35 -6.62 -0.21
C HIS A 179 10.94 -6.10 0.01
N ASN A 180 9.99 -6.53 -0.81
CA ASN A 180 8.58 -6.22 -0.61
C ASN A 180 7.76 -7.50 -0.49
N LEU A 181 7.03 -7.65 0.62
CA LEU A 181 6.02 -8.69 0.80
C LEU A 181 4.70 -8.16 0.27
N SER A 182 4.31 -8.58 -0.93
CA SER A 182 3.07 -8.16 -1.57
C SER A 182 2.11 -9.34 -1.73
N MET A 183 0.91 -9.20 -1.20
CA MET A 183 -0.18 -10.17 -1.32
C MET A 183 -1.39 -9.50 -1.95
N VAL A 184 -1.37 -9.32 -3.27
CA VAL A 184 -2.36 -8.57 -4.04
C VAL A 184 -3.81 -9.01 -3.76
N PRO A 185 -4.15 -10.32 -3.67
CA PRO A 185 -5.51 -10.73 -3.32
C PRO A 185 -5.95 -10.25 -1.93
N LEU A 186 -5.02 -10.07 -1.00
CA LEU A 186 -5.32 -9.58 0.35
C LEU A 186 -5.27 -8.05 0.46
N ARG A 187 -4.87 -7.35 -0.60
CA ARG A 187 -4.64 -5.89 -0.60
C ARG A 187 -3.64 -5.47 0.48
N VAL A 188 -2.58 -6.25 0.64
CA VAL A 188 -1.50 -6.01 1.60
C VAL A 188 -0.18 -5.93 0.85
N SER A 189 0.61 -4.92 1.18
CA SER A 189 1.99 -4.75 0.70
C SER A 189 2.81 -4.05 1.78
N GLN A 190 3.95 -4.64 2.14
CA GLN A 190 4.84 -4.09 3.16
C GLN A 190 6.29 -4.35 2.79
N ASP A 191 7.13 -3.33 2.95
CA ASP A 191 8.57 -3.47 2.76
C ASP A 191 9.21 -4.19 3.95
N ALA A 192 10.07 -5.16 3.62
CA ALA A 192 10.95 -5.85 4.55
C ALA A 192 12.28 -5.11 4.60
N ILE A 193 12.56 -4.47 5.72
CA ILE A 193 13.78 -3.67 5.94
C ILE A 193 14.74 -4.49 6.82
N PRO A 194 16.06 -4.49 6.51
CA PRO A 194 17.09 -5.14 7.33
C PRO A 194 17.21 -4.58 8.73
#